data_4541e67ecd8998b540d67dd8e7bfb079
#
_entry.id   4541e67ecd8998b540d67dd8e7bfb079
#
_cell.length_a   1.000
_cell.length_b   1.000
_cell.length_c   1.000
_cell.angle_alpha   90.00
_cell.angle_beta   90.00
_cell.angle_gamma   90.00
#
_symmetry.space_group_name_H-M   'P 1'
#
loop_
_entity.id
_entity.type
_entity.pdbx_description
1 polymer ?
#
loop_
_entity_poly.entity_id
_entity_poly.type
_entity_poly.pdbx_seq_one_letter_code
_entity_poly.pdbx_strand_id
1 'polypeptide(L)'
;MRKSSGFTLIELLVVIAIIAILMAILMPALSRVKEQGKRAVCLNNLKQLALAWTMYADENDDKLVNGAIGYSNSQQAWGDHRNELAWVDRLESANWDGQLQAIKNGALWPYIKDVKLYECPTGRRGQALTYAIMFSMNAVNHTWTQGVRGAHVKKRSEITNPSPAYRLVFIDEGYMTPDAYAVYYREEYWFDNPPVRHGDGVTISFADGHSDHWKWKGTDTIQHARDQENLDPQVGWAPSSPEGFQDLYNMQKGCWGRLGYAPTH
;
A
#
# COMPACT_ATOMS: atom_id res chain seq x y z
N MET A 1 -52.67 -28.90 37.36
CA MET A 1 -51.25 -28.60 37.64
C MET A 1 -50.41 -29.03 36.46
N ARG A 2 -49.79 -28.10 35.73
CA ARG A 2 -48.80 -28.41 34.65
C ARG A 2 -47.52 -28.85 35.33
N LYS A 3 -47.04 -30.07 35.09
CA LYS A 3 -45.73 -30.54 35.50
C LYS A 3 -44.67 -29.75 34.65
N SER A 4 -43.88 -28.90 35.27
CA SER A 4 -42.67 -28.32 34.63
C SER A 4 -41.64 -29.45 34.55
N SER A 5 -41.32 -29.90 33.35
CA SER A 5 -40.15 -30.76 33.11
C SER A 5 -38.90 -29.94 33.39
N GLY A 6 -38.12 -30.31 34.40
CA GLY A 6 -36.80 -29.71 34.68
C GLY A 6 -35.78 -30.17 33.64
N PHE A 7 -34.90 -29.25 33.22
CA PHE A 7 -33.78 -29.54 32.28
C PHE A 7 -32.71 -30.35 33.02
N THR A 8 -32.25 -31.44 32.44
CA THR A 8 -31.21 -32.27 33.06
C THR A 8 -29.82 -31.70 32.76
N LEU A 9 -28.86 -31.94 33.66
CA LEU A 9 -27.47 -31.53 33.49
C LEU A 9 -26.84 -32.14 32.23
N ILE A 10 -27.21 -33.36 31.86
CA ILE A 10 -26.72 -34.06 30.66
C ILE A 10 -27.26 -33.40 29.39
N GLU A 11 -28.53 -33.00 29.33
CA GLU A 11 -29.11 -32.29 28.18
C GLU A 11 -28.40 -30.95 27.94
N LEU A 12 -28.08 -30.21 29.02
CA LEU A 12 -27.31 -28.98 28.90
C LEU A 12 -25.88 -29.23 28.37
N LEU A 13 -25.22 -30.26 28.91
CA LEU A 13 -23.84 -30.60 28.54
C LEU A 13 -23.73 -31.02 27.08
N VAL A 14 -24.67 -31.80 26.56
CA VAL A 14 -24.74 -32.21 25.16
C VAL A 14 -24.93 -31.00 24.23
N VAL A 15 -25.80 -30.06 24.59
CA VAL A 15 -26.04 -28.85 23.78
C VAL A 15 -24.79 -27.98 23.70
N ILE A 16 -24.11 -27.71 24.82
CA ILE A 16 -22.87 -26.91 24.79
C ILE A 16 -21.76 -27.63 24.04
N ALA A 17 -21.67 -28.96 24.09
CA ALA A 17 -20.70 -29.73 23.33
C ALA A 17 -20.93 -29.59 21.80
N ILE A 18 -22.20 -29.68 21.36
CA ILE A 18 -22.55 -29.49 19.94
C ILE A 18 -22.23 -28.06 19.49
N ILE A 19 -22.61 -27.06 20.30
CA ILE A 19 -22.28 -25.65 19.99
C ILE A 19 -20.76 -25.45 19.88
N ALA A 20 -19.97 -26.00 20.80
CA ALA A 20 -18.52 -25.91 20.78
C ALA A 20 -17.92 -26.52 19.51
N ILE A 21 -18.38 -27.68 19.07
CA ILE A 21 -17.95 -28.33 17.83
C ILE A 21 -18.29 -27.46 16.61
N LEU A 22 -19.51 -26.94 16.53
CA LEU A 22 -19.94 -26.07 15.44
C LEU A 22 -19.09 -24.78 15.38
N MET A 23 -18.83 -24.13 16.52
CA MET A 23 -18.00 -22.95 16.61
C MET A 23 -16.55 -23.23 16.21
N ALA A 24 -15.99 -24.38 16.58
CA ALA A 24 -14.63 -24.76 16.22
C ALA A 24 -14.41 -24.84 14.69
N ILE A 25 -15.44 -25.27 13.94
CA ILE A 25 -15.40 -25.34 12.47
C ILE A 25 -15.69 -23.97 11.85
N LEU A 26 -16.59 -23.18 12.42
CA LEU A 26 -17.01 -21.90 11.85
C LEU A 26 -15.99 -20.78 12.05
N MET A 27 -15.26 -20.74 13.19
CA MET A 27 -14.32 -19.65 13.49
C MET A 27 -13.21 -19.48 12.44
N PRO A 28 -12.52 -20.54 11.96
CA PRO A 28 -11.50 -20.40 10.92
C PRO A 28 -12.07 -19.88 9.59
N ALA A 29 -13.27 -20.34 9.21
CA ALA A 29 -13.94 -19.91 8.00
C ALA A 29 -14.33 -18.42 8.09
N LEU A 30 -14.90 -17.99 9.20
CA LEU A 30 -15.28 -16.59 9.43
C LEU A 30 -14.09 -15.65 9.43
N SER A 31 -12.96 -16.07 9.99
CA SER A 31 -11.70 -15.29 9.95
C SER A 31 -11.23 -15.05 8.53
N ARG A 32 -11.24 -16.06 7.67
CA ARG A 32 -10.89 -15.95 6.25
C ARG A 32 -11.85 -15.02 5.49
N VAL A 33 -13.15 -15.13 5.72
CA VAL A 33 -14.15 -14.27 5.07
C VAL A 33 -13.96 -12.80 5.48
N LYS A 34 -13.70 -12.54 6.78
CA LYS A 34 -13.42 -11.18 7.27
C LYS A 34 -12.17 -10.60 6.61
N GLU A 35 -11.11 -11.37 6.45
CA GLU A 35 -9.88 -10.92 5.79
C GLU A 35 -10.10 -10.63 4.30
N GLN A 36 -10.85 -11.48 3.60
CA GLN A 36 -11.25 -11.22 2.21
C GLN A 36 -12.08 -9.95 2.08
N GLY A 37 -13.01 -9.70 3.01
CA GLY A 37 -13.80 -8.47 3.05
C GLY A 37 -12.93 -7.22 3.24
N LYS A 38 -11.97 -7.25 4.17
CA LYS A 38 -11.02 -6.16 4.39
C LYS A 38 -10.14 -5.91 3.16
N ARG A 39 -9.64 -6.98 2.52
CA ARG A 39 -8.90 -6.87 1.27
C ARG A 39 -9.72 -6.24 0.15
N ALA A 40 -10.99 -6.61 0.00
CA ALA A 40 -11.88 -6.00 -0.99
C ALA A 40 -12.07 -4.49 -0.76
N VAL A 41 -12.20 -4.06 0.50
CA VAL A 41 -12.26 -2.63 0.86
C VAL A 41 -10.95 -1.94 0.49
N CYS A 42 -9.79 -2.52 0.84
CA CYS A 42 -8.49 -1.95 0.52
C CYS A 42 -8.29 -1.80 -1.00
N LEU A 43 -8.61 -2.82 -1.79
CA LEU A 43 -8.56 -2.76 -3.25
C LEU A 43 -9.48 -1.65 -3.82
N ASN A 44 -10.69 -1.49 -3.27
CA ASN A 44 -11.58 -0.42 -3.68
C ASN A 44 -11.04 0.96 -3.32
N ASN A 45 -10.43 1.14 -2.14
CA ASN A 45 -9.80 2.39 -1.74
C ASN A 45 -8.66 2.75 -2.70
N LEU A 46 -7.77 1.82 -3.00
CA LEU A 46 -6.67 2.01 -3.95
C LEU A 46 -7.16 2.36 -5.36
N LYS A 47 -8.25 1.74 -5.81
CA LYS A 47 -8.89 2.08 -7.09
C LYS A 47 -9.41 3.51 -7.10
N GLN A 48 -10.04 3.96 -6.02
CA GLN A 48 -10.54 5.34 -5.90
C GLN A 48 -9.41 6.36 -5.80
N LEU A 49 -8.31 6.03 -5.11
CA LEU A 49 -7.10 6.86 -5.09
C LEU A 49 -6.47 6.99 -6.49
N ALA A 50 -6.38 5.89 -7.24
CA ALA A 50 -5.87 5.91 -8.62
C ALA A 50 -6.78 6.71 -9.57
N LEU A 51 -8.10 6.66 -9.37
CA LEU A 51 -9.05 7.48 -10.11
C LEU A 51 -8.84 8.97 -9.78
N ALA A 52 -8.73 9.34 -8.52
CA ALA A 52 -8.46 10.72 -8.09
C ALA A 52 -7.13 11.24 -8.65
N TRP A 53 -6.09 10.39 -8.66
CA TRP A 53 -4.79 10.68 -9.26
C TRP A 53 -4.90 10.95 -10.77
N THR A 54 -5.74 10.20 -11.47
CA THR A 54 -6.05 10.41 -12.90
C THR A 54 -6.80 11.72 -13.13
N MET A 55 -7.83 11.99 -12.32
CA MET A 55 -8.61 13.22 -12.41
C MET A 55 -7.75 14.46 -12.16
N TYR A 56 -6.83 14.38 -11.19
CA TYR A 56 -5.86 15.45 -10.96
C TYR A 56 -5.01 15.72 -12.21
N ALA A 57 -4.49 14.69 -12.87
CA ALA A 57 -3.68 14.84 -14.07
C ALA A 57 -4.50 15.45 -15.24
N ASP A 58 -5.76 15.04 -15.38
CA ASP A 58 -6.67 15.60 -16.41
C ASP A 58 -6.92 17.10 -16.23
N GLU A 59 -6.94 17.60 -14.99
CA GLU A 59 -7.14 19.02 -14.67
C GLU A 59 -5.84 19.85 -14.58
N ASN A 60 -4.67 19.18 -14.61
CA ASN A 60 -3.36 19.83 -14.40
C ASN A 60 -2.39 19.62 -15.58
N ASP A 61 -2.83 19.77 -16.82
CA ASP A 61 -1.99 19.64 -18.03
C ASP A 61 -1.23 18.31 -18.11
N ASP A 62 -1.89 17.23 -17.74
CA ASP A 62 -1.34 15.87 -17.70
C ASP A 62 -0.24 15.65 -16.64
N LYS A 63 0.01 16.62 -15.76
CA LYS A 63 1.01 16.54 -14.70
C LYS A 63 0.52 15.64 -13.57
N LEU A 64 1.42 14.78 -13.11
CA LEU A 64 1.18 13.94 -11.94
C LEU A 64 1.26 14.78 -10.67
N VAL A 65 0.42 14.47 -9.70
CA VAL A 65 0.49 15.04 -8.36
C VAL A 65 1.86 14.72 -7.73
N ASN A 66 2.39 15.63 -6.93
CA ASN A 66 3.59 15.38 -6.15
C ASN A 66 3.35 14.22 -5.15
N GLY A 67 4.10 13.15 -5.28
CA GLY A 67 3.98 11.96 -4.43
C GLY A 67 4.74 12.05 -3.09
N ALA A 68 5.63 13.04 -2.93
CA ALA A 68 6.49 13.19 -1.76
C ALA A 68 5.83 14.02 -0.67
N ILE A 69 5.15 13.38 0.30
CA ILE A 69 4.38 14.03 1.37
C ILE A 69 5.24 14.96 2.23
N GLY A 70 6.44 14.55 2.61
CA GLY A 70 7.30 15.33 3.51
C GLY A 70 7.92 16.58 2.90
N TYR A 71 7.77 16.79 1.60
CA TYR A 71 8.58 17.71 0.80
C TYR A 71 7.78 18.73 0.00
N SER A 72 6.48 18.91 0.30
CA SER A 72 5.73 20.03 -0.27
C SER A 72 6.33 21.35 0.22
N ASN A 73 6.69 22.24 -0.70
CA ASN A 73 7.22 23.57 -0.43
C ASN A 73 8.56 23.64 0.34
N SER A 74 9.27 22.54 0.60
CA SER A 74 10.57 22.62 1.28
C SER A 74 11.72 22.86 0.31
N GLN A 75 12.64 23.77 0.69
CA GLN A 75 13.88 23.99 -0.08
C GLN A 75 14.86 22.81 -0.01
N GLN A 76 14.60 21.85 0.87
CA GLN A 76 15.40 20.63 1.08
C GLN A 76 14.80 19.42 0.34
N ALA A 77 13.72 19.62 -0.40
CA ALA A 77 13.11 18.57 -1.16
C ALA A 77 14.12 17.89 -2.10
N TRP A 78 13.92 16.63 -2.29
CA TRP A 78 14.63 15.79 -3.24
C TRP A 78 14.43 16.27 -4.70
N GLY A 79 14.73 17.54 -5.00
CA GLY A 79 14.72 18.12 -6.34
C GLY A 79 13.58 19.11 -6.60
N ASP A 80 12.80 18.90 -7.64
CA ASP A 80 12.03 19.93 -8.34
C ASP A 80 10.60 20.16 -7.84
N HIS A 81 10.24 19.78 -6.60
CA HIS A 81 8.87 19.91 -6.05
C HIS A 81 8.58 21.27 -5.39
N ARG A 82 9.38 22.29 -5.72
CA ARG A 82 9.13 23.65 -5.23
C ARG A 82 7.78 24.13 -5.76
N ASN A 83 6.90 24.50 -4.84
CA ASN A 83 5.54 24.98 -5.12
C ASN A 83 4.57 23.92 -5.69
N GLU A 84 4.88 22.65 -5.56
CA GLU A 84 3.93 21.57 -5.87
C GLU A 84 3.29 21.06 -4.58
N LEU A 85 1.97 21.12 -4.49
CA LEU A 85 1.25 20.51 -3.39
C LEU A 85 1.30 18.99 -3.53
N ALA A 86 1.66 18.31 -2.45
CA ALA A 86 1.68 16.84 -2.44
C ALA A 86 0.26 16.26 -2.39
N TRP A 87 0.10 15.01 -2.77
CA TRP A 87 -1.17 14.29 -2.76
C TRP A 87 -1.82 14.27 -1.37
N VAL A 88 -1.03 14.22 -0.32
CA VAL A 88 -1.33 14.51 1.09
C VAL A 88 -0.31 15.56 1.52
N ASP A 89 -0.71 16.59 2.23
CA ASP A 89 0.17 17.65 2.68
C ASP A 89 1.15 17.15 3.75
N ARG A 90 2.13 17.99 4.07
CA ARG A 90 3.13 17.67 5.09
C ARG A 90 2.46 17.41 6.44
N LEU A 91 2.86 16.30 7.05
CA LEU A 91 2.44 15.95 8.39
C LEU A 91 3.24 16.77 9.42
N GLU A 92 2.68 17.88 9.83
CA GLU A 92 3.29 18.71 10.89
C GLU A 92 3.19 18.07 12.28
N SER A 93 2.26 17.11 12.45
CA SER A 93 2.03 16.40 13.70
C SER A 93 1.67 14.93 13.43
N ALA A 94 2.30 14.02 14.17
CA ALA A 94 1.99 12.59 14.13
C ALA A 94 0.65 12.20 14.79
N ASN A 95 -0.04 13.14 15.45
CA ASN A 95 -1.33 12.85 16.07
C ASN A 95 -2.44 12.71 15.01
N TRP A 96 -3.55 12.08 15.39
CA TRP A 96 -4.67 11.79 14.52
C TRP A 96 -5.24 13.03 13.80
N ASP A 97 -5.44 14.11 14.53
CA ASP A 97 -6.02 15.34 13.97
C ASP A 97 -5.09 16.01 12.97
N GLY A 98 -3.78 16.01 13.23
CA GLY A 98 -2.77 16.50 12.29
C GLY A 98 -2.73 15.68 10.99
N GLN A 99 -2.85 14.36 11.09
CA GLN A 99 -2.94 13.49 9.92
C GLN A 99 -4.20 13.76 9.09
N LEU A 100 -5.36 13.94 9.75
CA LEU A 100 -6.60 14.30 9.07
C LEU A 100 -6.51 15.66 8.38
N GLN A 101 -5.86 16.62 9.01
CA GLN A 101 -5.66 17.94 8.41
C GLN A 101 -4.74 17.87 7.19
N ALA A 102 -3.64 17.10 7.26
CA ALA A 102 -2.73 16.89 6.14
C ALA A 102 -3.44 16.23 4.94
N ILE A 103 -4.28 15.22 5.18
CA ILE A 103 -5.11 14.61 4.13
C ILE A 103 -6.03 15.65 3.49
N LYS A 104 -6.73 16.46 4.29
CA LYS A 104 -7.67 17.48 3.79
C LYS A 104 -7.00 18.63 3.05
N ASN A 105 -5.76 18.94 3.36
CA ASN A 105 -4.95 19.95 2.68
C ASN A 105 -4.28 19.40 1.41
N GLY A 106 -4.24 18.09 1.22
CA GLY A 106 -3.58 17.45 0.09
C GLY A 106 -4.25 17.70 -1.26
N ALA A 107 -3.46 17.62 -2.32
CA ALA A 107 -3.90 17.89 -3.69
C ALA A 107 -4.99 16.93 -4.20
N LEU A 108 -5.08 15.71 -3.66
CA LEU A 108 -6.12 14.75 -4.05
C LEU A 108 -7.43 14.90 -3.26
N TRP A 109 -7.44 15.69 -2.18
CA TRP A 109 -8.64 15.86 -1.36
C TRP A 109 -9.87 16.39 -2.15
N PRO A 110 -9.76 17.34 -3.08
CA PRO A 110 -10.92 17.82 -3.84
C PRO A 110 -11.67 16.73 -4.61
N TYR A 111 -10.98 15.66 -4.99
CA TYR A 111 -11.51 14.54 -5.78
C TYR A 111 -12.09 13.42 -4.92
N ILE A 112 -11.66 13.29 -3.66
CA ILE A 112 -11.99 12.15 -2.78
C ILE A 112 -12.99 12.55 -1.70
N LYS A 113 -12.69 13.55 -0.89
CA LYS A 113 -13.50 14.10 0.23
C LYS A 113 -13.95 13.06 1.27
N ASP A 114 -13.26 11.93 1.39
CA ASP A 114 -13.49 10.91 2.41
C ASP A 114 -12.14 10.42 2.95
N VAL A 115 -11.88 10.70 4.22
CA VAL A 115 -10.63 10.31 4.90
C VAL A 115 -10.47 8.80 5.02
N LYS A 116 -11.58 8.05 5.04
CA LYS A 116 -11.55 6.58 5.13
C LYS A 116 -10.91 5.91 3.91
N LEU A 117 -10.87 6.61 2.78
CA LEU A 117 -10.23 6.11 1.57
C LEU A 117 -8.69 6.13 1.64
N TYR A 118 -8.10 6.80 2.63
CA TYR A 118 -6.66 6.88 2.84
C TYR A 118 -6.15 5.81 3.82
N GLU A 119 -7.06 5.03 4.43
CA GLU A 119 -6.73 4.03 5.45
C GLU A 119 -7.12 2.62 4.99
N CYS A 120 -6.18 1.69 5.10
CA CYS A 120 -6.44 0.26 4.97
C CYS A 120 -7.14 -0.27 6.25
N PRO A 121 -8.21 -1.08 6.13
CA PRO A 121 -8.90 -1.66 7.29
C PRO A 121 -8.02 -2.55 8.18
N THR A 122 -6.83 -2.91 7.72
CA THR A 122 -5.81 -3.63 8.48
C THR A 122 -4.59 -2.78 8.78
N GLY A 123 -4.62 -1.49 8.49
CA GLY A 123 -3.55 -0.56 8.76
C GLY A 123 -3.21 -0.42 10.24
N ARG A 124 -2.05 0.17 10.53
CA ARG A 124 -1.58 0.40 11.89
C ARG A 124 -2.55 1.34 12.62
N ARG A 125 -2.98 0.92 13.81
CA ARG A 125 -3.91 1.72 14.62
C ARG A 125 -3.36 3.10 14.93
N GLY A 126 -4.20 4.13 14.81
CA GLY A 126 -3.82 5.52 15.04
C GLY A 126 -3.19 6.21 13.83
N GLN A 127 -3.18 5.56 12.68
CA GLN A 127 -2.74 6.16 11.42
C GLN A 127 -3.93 6.30 10.46
N ALA A 128 -4.18 7.54 10.04
CA ALA A 128 -5.25 7.88 9.08
C ALA A 128 -4.80 7.73 7.62
N LEU A 129 -3.50 7.58 7.39
CA LEU A 129 -2.87 7.34 6.11
C LEU A 129 -2.04 6.06 6.19
N THR A 130 -2.32 5.09 5.32
CA THR A 130 -1.63 3.79 5.30
C THR A 130 -1.25 3.36 3.88
N TYR A 131 -1.53 4.20 2.91
CA TYR A 131 -1.10 4.03 1.52
C TYR A 131 0.02 5.01 1.20
N ALA A 132 0.89 4.63 0.27
CA ALA A 132 1.92 5.49 -0.29
C ALA A 132 1.82 5.53 -1.82
N ILE A 133 2.29 6.62 -2.42
CA ILE A 133 2.56 6.69 -3.86
C ILE A 133 3.92 6.05 -4.13
N MET A 134 4.05 5.38 -5.28
CA MET A 134 5.33 4.85 -5.71
C MET A 134 6.32 5.98 -6.01
N PHE A 135 7.54 5.81 -5.55
CA PHE A 135 8.62 6.79 -5.66
C PHE A 135 8.88 7.28 -7.11
N SER A 136 8.58 6.45 -8.10
CA SER A 136 8.70 6.78 -9.53
C SER A 136 7.62 7.72 -10.07
N MET A 137 6.52 7.91 -9.33
CA MET A 137 5.35 8.70 -9.74
C MET A 137 5.42 10.12 -9.20
N ASN A 138 6.31 10.94 -9.77
CA ASN A 138 6.55 12.33 -9.37
C ASN A 138 6.87 12.52 -7.88
N ALA A 139 7.52 11.53 -7.24
CA ALA A 139 7.84 11.61 -5.81
C ALA A 139 9.34 11.78 -5.54
N VAL A 140 10.18 11.59 -6.53
CA VAL A 140 11.63 11.58 -6.40
C VAL A 140 12.25 12.48 -7.46
N ASN A 141 13.44 13.00 -7.18
CA ASN A 141 14.27 13.53 -8.24
C ASN A 141 14.85 12.37 -9.10
N HIS A 142 15.25 12.72 -10.31
CA HIS A 142 15.78 11.78 -11.31
C HIS A 142 17.14 11.14 -10.96
N THR A 143 17.74 11.44 -9.79
CA THR A 143 19.09 10.96 -9.44
C THR A 143 19.18 9.46 -9.31
N TRP A 144 18.16 8.80 -8.76
CA TRP A 144 18.10 7.33 -8.63
C TRP A 144 18.08 6.61 -9.97
N THR A 145 17.42 7.20 -10.95
CA THR A 145 17.30 6.65 -12.29
C THR A 145 18.38 7.21 -13.23
N GLN A 146 19.18 8.19 -12.78
CA GLN A 146 20.17 8.90 -13.58
C GLN A 146 19.60 9.43 -14.91
N GLY A 147 18.38 9.94 -14.87
CA GLY A 147 17.70 10.51 -16.04
C GLY A 147 17.19 9.49 -17.06
N VAL A 148 17.09 8.19 -16.69
CA VAL A 148 16.51 7.19 -17.60
C VAL A 148 15.05 7.52 -17.88
N ARG A 149 14.77 7.80 -19.15
CA ARG A 149 13.43 8.20 -19.60
C ARG A 149 12.39 7.13 -19.28
N GLY A 150 11.27 7.54 -18.70
CA GLY A 150 10.12 6.68 -18.34
C GLY A 150 10.30 5.85 -17.07
N ALA A 151 11.48 5.89 -16.42
CA ALA A 151 11.65 5.28 -15.10
C ALA A 151 11.00 6.17 -14.03
N HIS A 152 11.40 7.43 -13.94
CA HIS A 152 10.72 8.46 -13.15
C HIS A 152 9.82 9.29 -14.08
N VAL A 153 8.57 9.50 -13.73
CA VAL A 153 7.57 10.15 -14.58
C VAL A 153 6.92 11.32 -13.86
N LYS A 154 6.78 12.44 -14.60
CA LYS A 154 6.11 13.68 -14.13
C LYS A 154 4.79 13.93 -14.83
N LYS A 155 4.55 13.25 -15.96
CA LYS A 155 3.29 13.32 -16.70
C LYS A 155 2.75 11.91 -16.93
N ARG A 156 1.43 11.78 -16.94
CA ARG A 156 0.76 10.50 -17.23
C ARG A 156 1.12 9.97 -18.63
N SER A 157 1.23 10.86 -19.62
CA SER A 157 1.62 10.52 -20.99
C SER A 157 3.05 9.96 -21.13
N GLU A 158 3.90 10.09 -20.11
CA GLU A 158 5.22 9.48 -20.09
C GLU A 158 5.17 7.97 -19.76
N ILE A 159 4.04 7.47 -19.29
CA ILE A 159 3.82 6.05 -18.97
C ILE A 159 3.45 5.31 -20.26
N THR A 160 4.44 4.94 -21.04
CA THR A 160 4.26 4.31 -22.37
C THR A 160 4.80 2.89 -22.45
N ASN A 161 5.86 2.58 -21.70
CA ASN A 161 6.49 1.26 -21.69
C ASN A 161 7.06 0.95 -20.30
N PRO A 162 6.51 -0.02 -19.59
CA PRO A 162 5.32 -0.82 -19.92
C PRO A 162 4.06 0.05 -19.96
N SER A 163 2.96 -0.54 -20.47
CA SER A 163 1.68 0.14 -20.51
C SER A 163 1.20 0.53 -19.10
N PRO A 164 0.27 1.51 -18.97
CA PRO A 164 -0.27 1.92 -17.67
C PRO A 164 -0.78 0.77 -16.80
N ALA A 165 -1.24 -0.33 -17.40
CA ALA A 165 -1.71 -1.53 -16.70
C ALA A 165 -0.61 -2.30 -15.94
N TYR A 166 0.65 -1.96 -16.11
CA TYR A 166 1.79 -2.59 -15.42
C TYR A 166 2.63 -1.61 -14.61
N ARG A 167 2.23 -0.34 -14.55
CA ARG A 167 2.90 0.70 -13.76
C ARG A 167 2.15 0.94 -12.47
N LEU A 168 2.82 0.68 -11.35
CA LEU A 168 2.28 0.87 -10.01
C LEU A 168 2.18 2.37 -9.68
N VAL A 169 1.09 2.76 -9.04
CA VAL A 169 0.87 4.13 -8.56
C VAL A 169 0.76 4.19 -7.05
N PHE A 170 -0.11 3.38 -6.43
CA PHE A 170 -0.26 3.32 -4.99
C PHE A 170 -0.02 1.91 -4.46
N ILE A 171 0.45 1.85 -3.22
CA ILE A 171 0.73 0.62 -2.47
C ILE A 171 0.18 0.73 -1.05
N ASP A 172 -0.32 -0.38 -0.49
CA ASP A 172 -0.70 -0.51 0.92
C ASP A 172 0.51 -0.90 1.76
N GLU A 173 1.15 0.07 2.38
CA GLU A 173 2.24 -0.19 3.33
C GLU A 173 1.72 -0.61 4.71
N GLY A 174 0.44 -0.27 5.01
CA GLY A 174 -0.16 -0.52 6.31
C GLY A 174 0.23 0.48 7.40
N TYR A 175 1.12 1.41 7.12
CA TYR A 175 1.57 2.50 7.99
C TYR A 175 1.85 3.74 7.13
N MET A 176 2.10 4.84 7.80
CA MET A 176 2.37 6.11 7.14
C MET A 176 3.86 6.30 6.94
N THR A 177 4.26 6.46 5.69
CA THR A 177 5.60 6.91 5.31
C THR A 177 5.61 8.42 5.10
N PRO A 178 6.61 9.17 5.57
CA PRO A 178 6.66 10.62 5.39
C PRO A 178 6.96 11.06 3.96
N ASP A 179 7.27 10.14 3.06
CA ASP A 179 7.52 10.40 1.64
C ASP A 179 6.77 9.38 0.76
N ALA A 180 7.43 8.68 -0.15
CA ALA A 180 6.84 7.74 -1.08
C ALA A 180 7.49 6.36 -0.96
N TYR A 181 6.77 5.30 -1.32
CA TYR A 181 7.32 3.94 -1.30
C TYR A 181 8.37 3.74 -2.38
N ALA A 182 9.54 3.26 -1.99
CA ALA A 182 10.70 3.12 -2.82
C ALA A 182 11.26 1.69 -2.89
N VAL A 183 11.75 1.32 -4.06
CA VAL A 183 12.64 0.18 -4.28
C VAL A 183 13.82 0.66 -5.11
N TYR A 184 15.03 0.10 -4.90
CA TYR A 184 16.19 0.53 -5.68
C TYR A 184 15.99 0.28 -7.18
N TYR A 185 16.46 1.19 -8.01
CA TYR A 185 16.38 1.06 -9.47
C TYR A 185 17.51 0.22 -10.05
N ARG A 186 18.72 0.31 -9.47
CA ARG A 186 19.95 -0.26 -10.05
C ARG A 186 20.57 -1.39 -9.22
N GLU A 187 19.91 -1.78 -8.17
CA GLU A 187 20.43 -2.76 -7.22
C GLU A 187 19.37 -3.84 -6.96
N GLU A 188 19.80 -5.08 -6.76
CA GLU A 188 18.96 -6.21 -6.35
C GLU A 188 18.62 -6.10 -4.85
N TYR A 189 17.95 -4.99 -4.49
CA TYR A 189 17.75 -4.60 -3.11
C TYR A 189 16.42 -3.85 -2.93
N TRP A 190 15.73 -4.13 -1.83
CA TRP A 190 14.63 -3.33 -1.35
C TRP A 190 15.18 -2.07 -0.68
N PHE A 191 14.56 -0.92 -0.89
CA PHE A 191 14.82 0.29 -0.11
C PHE A 191 13.86 0.34 1.08
N ASP A 192 12.56 0.42 0.82
CA ASP A 192 11.53 0.20 1.82
C ASP A 192 11.23 -1.30 1.94
N ASN A 193 10.90 -1.75 3.14
CA ASN A 193 10.58 -3.14 3.39
C ASN A 193 9.35 -3.59 2.60
N PRO A 194 9.32 -4.83 2.05
CA PRO A 194 8.13 -5.34 1.40
C PRO A 194 6.98 -5.40 2.41
N PRO A 195 5.81 -4.77 2.15
CA PRO A 195 4.70 -4.86 3.07
C PRO A 195 4.04 -6.23 3.02
N VAL A 196 3.61 -6.77 4.18
CA VAL A 196 2.78 -7.98 4.26
C VAL A 196 1.39 -7.60 4.74
N ARG A 197 0.47 -7.55 3.78
CA ARG A 197 -0.92 -7.15 3.98
C ARG A 197 -1.85 -8.21 3.39
N HIS A 198 -3.01 -8.40 3.98
CA HIS A 198 -4.10 -9.21 3.39
C HIS A 198 -3.71 -10.65 2.98
N GLY A 199 -2.94 -11.33 3.82
CA GLY A 199 -2.57 -12.74 3.63
C GLY A 199 -1.33 -12.93 2.75
N ASP A 200 -0.16 -12.59 3.29
CA ASP A 200 1.16 -12.81 2.69
C ASP A 200 1.36 -12.13 1.34
N GLY A 201 0.88 -10.91 1.20
CA GLY A 201 1.00 -10.16 -0.02
C GLY A 201 0.83 -8.67 0.19
N VAL A 202 0.58 -7.94 -0.88
CA VAL A 202 0.37 -6.50 -0.89
C VAL A 202 -0.76 -6.12 -1.82
N THR A 203 -1.57 -5.13 -1.45
CA THR A 203 -2.55 -4.52 -2.35
C THR A 203 -1.94 -3.28 -3.00
N ILE A 204 -2.16 -3.15 -4.29
CA ILE A 204 -1.55 -2.12 -5.15
C ILE A 204 -2.57 -1.57 -6.15
N SER A 205 -2.30 -0.39 -6.70
CA SER A 205 -3.03 0.13 -7.86
C SER A 205 -2.09 0.51 -8.99
N PHE A 206 -2.64 0.58 -10.19
CA PHE A 206 -1.92 0.81 -11.44
C PHE A 206 -2.36 2.11 -12.11
N ALA A 207 -1.55 2.57 -13.05
CA ALA A 207 -1.75 3.84 -13.72
C ALA A 207 -2.96 3.86 -14.70
N ASP A 208 -3.56 2.72 -15.01
CA ASP A 208 -4.82 2.60 -15.73
C ASP A 208 -6.05 2.62 -14.82
N GLY A 209 -5.85 2.69 -13.50
CA GLY A 209 -6.89 2.79 -12.48
C GLY A 209 -7.36 1.44 -11.91
N HIS A 210 -6.85 0.29 -12.36
CA HIS A 210 -7.19 -0.96 -11.70
C HIS A 210 -6.38 -1.17 -10.41
N SER A 211 -6.83 -2.06 -9.55
CA SER A 211 -6.13 -2.49 -8.34
C SER A 211 -6.06 -4.01 -8.27
N ASP A 212 -4.99 -4.54 -7.70
CA ASP A 212 -4.76 -5.98 -7.56
C ASP A 212 -4.10 -6.31 -6.21
N HIS A 213 -4.11 -7.58 -5.86
CA HIS A 213 -3.41 -8.13 -4.72
C HIS A 213 -2.32 -9.08 -5.19
N TRP A 214 -1.05 -8.69 -5.01
CA TRP A 214 0.09 -9.56 -5.27
C TRP A 214 0.43 -10.37 -4.02
N LYS A 215 0.44 -11.68 -4.18
CA LYS A 215 0.89 -12.59 -3.14
C LYS A 215 2.39 -12.81 -3.29
N TRP A 216 3.15 -12.58 -2.21
CA TRP A 216 4.56 -12.88 -2.18
C TRP A 216 4.81 -14.37 -2.33
N LYS A 217 5.86 -14.75 -3.06
CA LYS A 217 6.27 -16.13 -3.30
C LYS A 217 7.46 -16.52 -2.43
N GLY A 218 8.38 -15.58 -2.17
CA GLY A 218 9.53 -15.76 -1.32
C GLY A 218 9.12 -15.89 0.15
N THR A 219 9.47 -17.01 0.77
CA THR A 219 9.27 -17.19 2.22
C THR A 219 10.15 -16.24 3.02
N ASP A 220 11.32 -15.91 2.50
CA ASP A 220 12.23 -14.91 3.05
C ASP A 220 11.65 -13.49 2.93
N THR A 221 10.98 -13.15 1.82
CA THR A 221 10.24 -11.88 1.67
C THR A 221 9.16 -11.75 2.74
N ILE A 222 8.34 -12.79 2.91
CA ILE A 222 7.24 -12.82 3.90
C ILE A 222 7.79 -12.73 5.33
N GLN A 223 8.84 -13.50 5.64
CA GLN A 223 9.42 -13.52 6.99
C GLN A 223 10.06 -12.18 7.33
N HIS A 224 10.89 -11.63 6.42
CA HIS A 224 11.50 -10.32 6.60
C HIS A 224 10.45 -9.23 6.84
N ALA A 225 9.41 -9.18 6.01
CA ALA A 225 8.33 -8.21 6.15
C ALA A 225 7.61 -8.29 7.50
N ARG A 226 7.35 -9.49 8.00
CA ARG A 226 6.72 -9.72 9.31
C ARG A 226 7.64 -9.30 10.47
N ASP A 227 8.93 -9.62 10.38
CA ASP A 227 9.91 -9.26 11.40
C ASP A 227 10.10 -7.73 11.48
N GLN A 228 9.92 -7.04 10.37
CA GLN A 228 10.10 -5.59 10.26
C GLN A 228 8.80 -4.78 10.44
N GLU A 229 7.62 -5.40 10.55
CA GLU A 229 6.31 -4.70 10.61
C GLU A 229 6.23 -3.62 11.69
N ASN A 230 7.02 -3.74 12.77
CA ASN A 230 7.04 -2.82 13.89
C ASN A 230 8.34 -1.99 14.02
N LEU A 231 9.27 -2.14 13.07
CA LEU A 231 10.54 -1.42 13.07
C LEU A 231 10.49 -0.20 12.14
N ASP A 232 11.51 0.64 12.22
CA ASP A 232 11.67 1.77 11.33
C ASP A 232 11.82 1.27 9.87
N PRO A 233 11.04 1.78 8.91
CA PRO A 233 10.92 1.22 7.57
C PRO A 233 12.20 1.24 6.72
N GLN A 234 13.25 1.93 7.12
CA GLN A 234 14.42 2.22 6.28
C GLN A 234 15.61 1.29 6.52
N VAL A 235 15.40 0.01 6.58
CA VAL A 235 16.53 -0.92 6.53
C VAL A 235 16.48 -1.65 5.21
N GLY A 236 17.21 -1.15 4.21
CA GLY A 236 17.31 -1.83 2.93
C GLY A 236 17.69 -3.30 3.09
N TRP A 237 17.12 -4.17 2.27
CA TRP A 237 17.25 -5.63 2.38
C TRP A 237 17.36 -6.30 1.00
N ALA A 238 18.20 -7.33 0.89
CA ALA A 238 18.29 -8.20 -0.28
C ALA A 238 17.66 -9.57 0.01
N PRO A 239 16.82 -10.11 -0.91
CA PRO A 239 16.35 -11.48 -0.80
C PRO A 239 17.49 -12.49 -0.80
N SER A 240 17.20 -13.69 -0.32
CA SER A 240 18.14 -14.83 -0.32
C SER A 240 17.63 -16.03 -1.13
N SER A 241 16.34 -16.02 -1.49
CA SER A 241 15.72 -17.07 -2.28
C SER A 241 15.42 -16.61 -3.71
N PRO A 242 15.40 -17.51 -4.71
CA PRO A 242 14.99 -17.17 -6.08
C PRO A 242 13.59 -16.57 -6.13
N GLU A 243 12.66 -17.06 -5.33
CA GLU A 243 11.29 -16.55 -5.22
C GLU A 243 11.25 -15.14 -4.63
N GLY A 244 12.11 -14.86 -3.62
CA GLY A 244 12.24 -13.52 -3.04
C GLY A 244 12.82 -12.50 -4.03
N PHE A 245 13.81 -12.91 -4.83
CA PHE A 245 14.32 -12.07 -5.92
C PHE A 245 13.23 -11.83 -6.98
N GLN A 246 12.41 -12.83 -7.31
CA GLN A 246 11.30 -12.64 -8.24
C GLN A 246 10.26 -11.64 -7.71
N ASP A 247 9.97 -11.66 -6.40
CA ASP A 247 9.10 -10.68 -5.76
C ASP A 247 9.68 -9.25 -5.88
N LEU A 248 10.98 -9.10 -5.60
CA LEU A 248 11.69 -7.82 -5.77
C LEU A 248 11.66 -7.34 -7.22
N TYR A 249 11.97 -8.20 -8.19
CA TYR A 249 11.98 -7.82 -9.62
C TYR A 249 10.60 -7.39 -10.11
N ASN A 250 9.53 -8.05 -9.66
CA ASN A 250 8.17 -7.66 -9.98
C ASN A 250 7.85 -6.26 -9.43
N MET A 251 8.24 -5.99 -8.18
CA MET A 251 8.04 -4.67 -7.57
C MET A 251 8.86 -3.59 -8.29
N GLN A 252 10.13 -3.85 -8.59
CA GLN A 252 10.98 -2.92 -9.33
C GLN A 252 10.44 -2.64 -10.73
N LYS A 253 10.01 -3.66 -11.47
CA LYS A 253 9.38 -3.49 -12.80
C LYS A 253 8.07 -2.71 -12.71
N GLY A 254 7.25 -2.98 -11.71
CA GLY A 254 6.04 -2.22 -11.47
C GLY A 254 6.31 -0.76 -11.13
N CYS A 255 7.29 -0.50 -10.26
CA CYS A 255 7.69 0.84 -9.86
C CYS A 255 8.34 1.62 -11.01
N TRP A 256 9.37 1.07 -11.65
CA TRP A 256 10.21 1.79 -12.61
C TRP A 256 9.89 1.51 -14.08
N GLY A 257 9.02 0.53 -14.34
CA GLY A 257 8.71 0.05 -15.69
C GLY A 257 9.74 -0.93 -16.26
N ARG A 258 10.92 -1.02 -15.66
CA ARG A 258 12.00 -1.92 -16.04
C ARG A 258 12.99 -2.09 -14.89
N LEU A 259 13.87 -3.07 -15.01
CA LEU A 259 15.07 -3.14 -14.17
C LEU A 259 16.15 -2.21 -14.73
N GLY A 260 16.91 -1.58 -13.86
CA GLY A 260 18.05 -0.73 -14.19
C GLY A 260 19.37 -1.48 -14.32
N TYR A 261 19.33 -2.81 -14.27
CA TYR A 261 20.47 -3.74 -14.26
C TYR A 261 20.08 -5.09 -14.89
N ALA A 262 21.05 -5.95 -15.13
CA ALA A 262 20.82 -7.36 -15.48
C ALA A 262 20.68 -8.18 -14.19
N PRO A 263 19.58 -8.95 -13.99
CA PRO A 263 19.42 -9.81 -12.85
C PRO A 263 20.53 -10.86 -12.72
N THR A 264 20.97 -11.14 -11.49
CA THR A 264 22.01 -12.15 -11.20
C THR A 264 21.43 -13.44 -10.63
N HIS A 265 20.10 -13.47 -10.34
CA HIS A 265 19.37 -14.61 -9.77
C HIS A 265 18.17 -15.00 -10.58
#